data_9819de38eb40bfa626cc6f5450a5b180
#
_entry.id   9819de38eb40bfa626cc6f5450a5b180
#
_cell.length_a   1.000
_cell.length_b   1.000
_cell.length_c   1.000
_cell.angle_alpha   90.00
_cell.angle_beta   90.00
_cell.angle_gamma   90.00
#
_symmetry.space_group_name_H-M   'P 1'
#
loop_
_entity.id
_entity.type
_entity.pdbx_description
1 polymer ?
#
loop_
_entity_poly.entity_id
_entity_poly.type
_entity_poly.pdbx_seq_one_letter_code
_entity_poly.pdbx_strand_id
1 'polypeptide(L)'
;MQTENPTKKIPKNAPTVLILASGRGERFLASGGTTHKLQALLGGKTVLQHTLDAVKASGLPWHVEDAGHPGMGDSIAAAVSKTPDAAGWLVLPADLPLIQPATLLQVAEALGANDVVLPCFVRDGAHEEAAQRGHPVGFGAVCKKDLLNLSGNKGAAGVIVSYTAIKIIVNDVGSVTDVDTVDDLLRAETMLKMR
;
A
#
# COMPACT_ATOMS: atom_id res chain seq x y z
N MET A 1 -9.22 -31.98 -15.78
CA MET A 1 -7.82 -31.78 -15.46
C MET A 1 -7.75 -30.43 -14.72
N GLN A 2 -7.77 -30.43 -13.38
CA GLN A 2 -7.65 -29.22 -12.58
C GLN A 2 -6.16 -28.88 -12.52
N THR A 3 -5.77 -27.78 -13.13
CA THR A 3 -4.42 -27.21 -13.00
C THR A 3 -4.33 -26.58 -11.61
N GLU A 4 -3.74 -27.30 -10.66
CA GLU A 4 -3.33 -26.72 -9.38
C GLU A 4 -2.38 -25.55 -9.65
N ASN A 5 -2.80 -24.34 -9.28
CA ASN A 5 -2.01 -23.15 -9.31
C ASN A 5 -0.87 -23.35 -8.27
N PRO A 6 0.43 -23.32 -8.65
CA PRO A 6 1.49 -23.55 -7.68
C PRO A 6 1.45 -22.42 -6.65
N THR A 7 1.10 -22.75 -5.42
CA THR A 7 1.23 -21.86 -4.27
C THR A 7 2.69 -21.46 -4.16
N LYS A 8 3.02 -20.26 -4.65
CA LYS A 8 4.37 -19.69 -4.60
C LYS A 8 4.75 -19.62 -3.11
N LYS A 9 5.66 -20.49 -2.65
CA LYS A 9 6.13 -20.50 -1.26
C LYS A 9 6.69 -19.13 -0.93
N ILE A 10 6.08 -18.46 0.05
CA ILE A 10 6.58 -17.19 0.57
C ILE A 10 7.96 -17.44 1.16
N PRO A 11 8.99 -16.65 0.80
CA PRO A 11 10.33 -16.79 1.38
C PRO A 11 10.26 -16.60 2.89
N LYS A 12 11.07 -17.37 3.66
CA LYS A 12 11.19 -17.21 5.13
C LYS A 12 11.55 -15.78 5.56
N ASN A 13 12.13 -15.00 4.65
CA ASN A 13 12.55 -13.61 4.84
C ASN A 13 11.69 -12.65 3.98
N ALA A 14 10.39 -12.87 3.89
CA ALA A 14 9.51 -11.93 3.20
C ALA A 14 9.37 -10.60 3.96
N PRO A 15 9.26 -9.45 3.26
CA PRO A 15 8.96 -8.18 3.90
C PRO A 15 7.54 -8.19 4.49
N THR A 16 7.32 -7.36 5.51
CA THR A 16 6.00 -7.19 6.15
C THR A 16 5.23 -6.04 5.51
N VAL A 17 3.96 -6.26 5.16
CA VAL A 17 3.07 -5.20 4.69
C VAL A 17 2.57 -4.40 5.89
N LEU A 18 2.86 -3.10 5.90
CA LEU A 18 2.36 -2.15 6.91
C LEU A 18 1.15 -1.41 6.35
N ILE A 19 -0.03 -1.74 6.85
CA ILE A 19 -1.29 -1.13 6.44
C ILE A 19 -1.54 0.07 7.34
N LEU A 20 -1.46 1.29 6.80
CA LEU A 20 -1.60 2.53 7.56
C LEU A 20 -3.07 2.98 7.56
N ALA A 21 -3.74 2.82 8.69
CA ALA A 21 -5.17 3.09 8.88
C ALA A 21 -5.45 4.25 9.84
N SER A 22 -4.45 5.05 10.21
CA SER A 22 -4.57 6.14 11.19
C SER A 22 -5.12 7.46 10.62
N GLY A 23 -5.46 7.54 9.34
CA GLY A 23 -5.97 8.76 8.69
C GLY A 23 -7.36 9.16 9.20
N ARG A 24 -7.63 10.47 9.36
CA ARG A 24 -8.89 10.98 9.92
C ARG A 24 -10.07 11.02 8.94
N GLY A 25 -9.83 10.88 7.64
CA GLY A 25 -10.88 10.89 6.62
C GLY A 25 -11.59 12.24 6.45
N GLU A 26 -10.97 13.36 6.83
CA GLU A 26 -11.59 14.70 6.84
C GLU A 26 -12.09 15.12 5.44
N ARG A 27 -11.29 14.87 4.38
CA ARG A 27 -11.68 15.18 3.00
C ARG A 27 -12.91 14.39 2.54
N PHE A 28 -13.00 13.13 2.97
CA PHE A 28 -14.14 12.27 2.66
C PHE A 28 -15.43 12.80 3.30
N LEU A 29 -15.38 13.17 4.57
CA LEU A 29 -16.52 13.77 5.27
C LEU A 29 -16.91 15.11 4.66
N ALA A 30 -15.94 15.98 4.33
CA ALA A 30 -16.17 17.27 3.70
C ALA A 30 -16.80 17.15 2.30
N SER A 31 -16.59 16.03 1.59
CA SER A 31 -17.20 15.77 0.27
C SER A 31 -18.61 15.14 0.33
N GLY A 32 -19.20 15.02 1.54
CA GLY A 32 -20.54 14.47 1.73
C GLY A 32 -20.57 13.05 2.27
N GLY A 33 -19.43 12.49 2.65
CA GLY A 33 -19.36 11.17 3.29
C GLY A 33 -20.08 11.16 4.64
N THR A 34 -20.82 10.10 4.93
CA THR A 34 -21.61 9.93 6.18
C THR A 34 -20.90 9.11 7.24
N THR A 35 -19.76 8.48 6.88
CA THR A 35 -18.95 7.63 7.75
C THR A 35 -17.47 7.93 7.52
N HIS A 36 -16.59 7.35 8.37
CA HIS A 36 -15.15 7.38 8.10
C HIS A 36 -14.84 6.66 6.76
N LYS A 37 -13.96 7.24 5.93
CA LYS A 37 -13.67 6.72 4.56
C LYS A 37 -13.31 5.22 4.52
N LEU A 38 -12.59 4.72 5.51
CA LEU A 38 -12.22 3.30 5.60
C LEU A 38 -13.40 2.38 5.91
N GLN A 39 -14.48 2.92 6.47
CA GLN A 39 -15.73 2.22 6.77
C GLN A 39 -16.79 2.39 5.67
N ALA A 40 -16.56 3.26 4.70
CA ALA A 40 -17.46 3.43 3.57
C ALA A 40 -17.57 2.13 2.77
N LEU A 41 -18.81 1.79 2.34
CA LEU A 41 -19.07 0.56 1.60
C LEU A 41 -18.73 0.73 0.11
N LEU A 42 -18.03 -0.26 -0.41
CA LEU A 42 -17.66 -0.42 -1.81
C LEU A 42 -18.04 -1.84 -2.24
N GLY A 43 -19.07 -2.01 -3.07
CA GLY A 43 -19.48 -3.34 -3.53
C GLY A 43 -19.84 -4.32 -2.39
N GLY A 44 -20.38 -3.82 -1.28
CA GLY A 44 -20.83 -4.63 -0.14
C GLY A 44 -19.77 -4.91 0.94
N LYS A 45 -18.52 -4.50 0.74
CA LYS A 45 -17.45 -4.55 1.77
C LYS A 45 -16.95 -3.13 2.06
N THR A 46 -16.32 -2.93 3.22
CA THR A 46 -15.69 -1.64 3.51
C THR A 46 -14.42 -1.43 2.68
N VAL A 47 -14.04 -0.17 2.44
CA VAL A 47 -12.77 0.20 1.78
C VAL A 47 -11.59 -0.52 2.45
N LEU A 48 -11.51 -0.49 3.78
CA LEU A 48 -10.47 -1.20 4.53
C LEU A 48 -10.50 -2.71 4.28
N GLN A 49 -11.70 -3.32 4.24
CA GLN A 49 -11.81 -4.77 4.05
C GLN A 49 -11.28 -5.22 2.70
N HIS A 50 -11.50 -4.44 1.63
CA HIS A 50 -10.92 -4.72 0.31
C HIS A 50 -9.39 -4.72 0.34
N THR A 51 -8.78 -3.70 0.96
CA THR A 51 -7.31 -3.62 1.11
C THR A 51 -6.78 -4.81 1.93
N LEU A 52 -7.44 -5.14 3.05
CA LEU A 52 -7.07 -6.29 3.89
C LEU A 52 -7.20 -7.62 3.14
N ASP A 53 -8.24 -7.81 2.34
CA ASP A 53 -8.46 -9.03 1.57
C ASP A 53 -7.34 -9.22 0.53
N ALA A 54 -6.91 -8.15 -0.16
CA ALA A 54 -5.80 -8.19 -1.09
C ALA A 54 -4.47 -8.53 -0.40
N VAL A 55 -4.21 -7.94 0.76
CA VAL A 55 -3.00 -8.23 1.55
C VAL A 55 -3.00 -9.67 2.03
N LYS A 56 -4.10 -10.18 2.58
CA LYS A 56 -4.23 -11.59 3.00
C LYS A 56 -4.05 -12.55 1.83
N ALA A 57 -4.61 -12.22 0.66
CA ALA A 57 -4.47 -13.04 -0.55
C ALA A 57 -3.04 -13.08 -1.09
N SER A 58 -2.19 -12.06 -0.81
CA SER A 58 -0.76 -12.10 -1.15
C SER A 58 0.01 -13.13 -0.32
N GLY A 59 -0.50 -13.48 0.86
CA GLY A 59 0.14 -14.35 1.84
C GLY A 59 1.34 -13.73 2.55
N LEU A 60 1.74 -12.50 2.25
CA LEU A 60 2.83 -11.81 2.94
C LEU A 60 2.47 -11.58 4.42
N PRO A 61 3.45 -11.57 5.36
CA PRO A 61 3.20 -11.10 6.71
C PRO A 61 2.71 -9.65 6.69
N TRP A 62 1.82 -9.28 7.62
CA TRP A 62 1.24 -7.95 7.64
C TRP A 62 0.96 -7.44 9.05
N HIS A 63 0.89 -6.13 9.20
CA HIS A 63 0.50 -5.42 10.40
C HIS A 63 -0.40 -4.25 10.03
N VAL A 64 -1.47 -4.01 10.80
CA VAL A 64 -2.33 -2.82 10.68
C VAL A 64 -1.95 -1.83 11.76
N GLU A 65 -1.69 -0.59 11.36
CA GLU A 65 -1.42 0.51 12.28
C GLU A 65 -2.59 1.50 12.25
N ASP A 66 -3.43 1.45 13.29
CA ASP A 66 -4.68 2.21 13.42
C ASP A 66 -4.76 3.05 14.70
N ALA A 67 -3.65 3.24 15.41
CA ALA A 67 -3.61 3.90 16.72
C ALA A 67 -3.87 5.42 16.71
N GLY A 68 -4.25 6.00 15.54
CA GLY A 68 -4.63 7.42 15.47
C GLY A 68 -3.46 8.39 15.64
N HIS A 69 -2.33 8.10 15.03
CA HIS A 69 -1.13 8.93 15.08
C HIS A 69 -1.35 10.32 14.48
N PRO A 70 -0.62 11.36 14.96
CA PRO A 70 -0.78 12.74 14.48
C PRO A 70 -0.36 12.93 13.03
N GLY A 71 0.56 12.08 12.52
CA GLY A 71 1.05 12.17 11.15
C GLY A 71 1.39 10.81 10.53
N MET A 72 1.58 10.82 9.21
CA MET A 72 1.93 9.60 8.47
C MET A 72 3.32 9.08 8.87
N GLY A 73 4.29 9.96 9.15
CA GLY A 73 5.61 9.56 9.62
C GLY A 73 5.54 8.82 10.96
N ASP A 74 4.73 9.34 11.89
CA ASP A 74 4.53 8.71 13.20
C ASP A 74 3.87 7.32 13.06
N SER A 75 2.90 7.18 12.16
CA SER A 75 2.25 5.89 11.86
C SER A 75 3.24 4.87 11.30
N ILE A 76 4.13 5.29 10.37
CA ILE A 76 5.15 4.40 9.80
C ILE A 76 6.14 3.97 10.88
N ALA A 77 6.66 4.92 11.67
CA ALA A 77 7.62 4.62 12.74
C ALA A 77 7.03 3.64 13.77
N ALA A 78 5.77 3.85 14.16
CA ALA A 78 5.05 2.96 15.08
C ALA A 78 4.90 1.54 14.50
N ALA A 79 4.47 1.42 13.24
CA ALA A 79 4.30 0.13 12.56
C ALA A 79 5.62 -0.64 12.42
N VAL A 80 6.72 0.05 12.05
CA VAL A 80 8.07 -0.54 11.97
C VAL A 80 8.54 -1.00 13.34
N SER A 81 8.28 -0.23 14.40
CA SER A 81 8.66 -0.60 15.77
C SER A 81 7.98 -1.88 16.27
N LYS A 82 6.75 -2.15 15.79
CA LYS A 82 5.97 -3.36 16.13
C LYS A 82 6.36 -4.59 15.30
N THR A 83 7.17 -4.39 14.25
CA THR A 83 7.63 -5.46 13.36
C THR A 83 9.17 -5.47 13.24
N PRO A 84 9.91 -5.54 14.36
CA PRO A 84 11.36 -5.27 14.40
C PRO A 84 12.20 -6.29 13.64
N ASP A 85 11.70 -7.52 13.45
CA ASP A 85 12.40 -8.63 12.82
C ASP A 85 12.01 -8.82 11.33
N ALA A 86 11.26 -7.87 10.76
CA ALA A 86 10.89 -7.92 9.35
C ALA A 86 12.14 -7.76 8.46
N ALA A 87 12.21 -8.54 7.36
CA ALA A 87 13.29 -8.44 6.37
C ALA A 87 13.20 -7.15 5.51
N GLY A 88 12.14 -6.38 5.69
CA GLY A 88 11.83 -5.13 5.03
C GLY A 88 10.35 -4.82 5.21
N TRP A 89 9.90 -3.71 4.66
CA TRP A 89 8.52 -3.22 4.84
C TRP A 89 7.92 -2.76 3.51
N LEU A 90 6.66 -3.11 3.29
CA LEU A 90 5.82 -2.56 2.24
C LEU A 90 4.83 -1.59 2.88
N VAL A 91 5.06 -0.29 2.73
CA VAL A 91 4.19 0.75 3.29
C VAL A 91 2.99 0.95 2.38
N LEU A 92 1.80 0.56 2.86
CA LEU A 92 0.54 0.56 2.13
C LEU A 92 -0.51 1.40 2.88
N PRO A 93 -1.01 2.52 2.31
CA PRO A 93 -2.20 3.18 2.81
C PRO A 93 -3.43 2.25 2.79
N ALA A 94 -4.28 2.35 3.82
CA ALA A 94 -5.44 1.47 3.98
C ALA A 94 -6.61 1.80 3.04
N ASP A 95 -6.54 2.90 2.32
CA ASP A 95 -7.57 3.45 1.44
C ASP A 95 -7.38 3.12 -0.05
N LEU A 96 -6.65 2.05 -0.35
CA LEU A 96 -6.41 1.52 -1.69
C LEU A 96 -7.21 0.23 -1.94
N PRO A 97 -8.56 0.30 -2.04
CA PRO A 97 -9.41 -0.89 -2.07
C PRO A 97 -9.25 -1.75 -3.32
N LEU A 98 -8.64 -1.21 -4.35
CA LEU A 98 -8.46 -1.89 -5.64
C LEU A 98 -7.05 -2.45 -5.83
N ILE A 99 -6.16 -2.36 -4.83
CA ILE A 99 -4.81 -2.94 -4.90
C ILE A 99 -4.88 -4.46 -5.15
N GLN A 100 -3.99 -4.97 -5.99
CA GLN A 100 -3.94 -6.40 -6.30
C GLN A 100 -2.86 -7.13 -5.49
N PRO A 101 -3.11 -8.38 -5.05
CA PRO A 101 -2.10 -9.21 -4.39
C PRO A 101 -0.83 -9.37 -5.22
N ALA A 102 -0.95 -9.42 -6.55
CA ALA A 102 0.19 -9.54 -7.47
C ALA A 102 1.15 -8.36 -7.37
N THR A 103 0.62 -7.13 -7.20
CA THR A 103 1.44 -5.91 -7.01
C THR A 103 2.25 -5.98 -5.72
N LEU A 104 1.64 -6.45 -4.62
CA LEU A 104 2.33 -6.64 -3.34
C LEU A 104 3.49 -7.61 -3.49
N LEU A 105 3.27 -8.73 -4.20
CA LEU A 105 4.30 -9.75 -4.45
C LEU A 105 5.42 -9.24 -5.37
N GLN A 106 5.10 -8.46 -6.41
CA GLN A 106 6.10 -7.88 -7.30
C GLN A 106 7.03 -6.90 -6.55
N VAL A 107 6.44 -6.05 -5.69
CA VAL A 107 7.24 -5.12 -4.85
C VAL A 107 8.10 -5.90 -3.86
N ALA A 108 7.55 -6.93 -3.21
CA ALA A 108 8.29 -7.78 -2.26
C ALA A 108 9.46 -8.51 -2.92
N GLU A 109 9.27 -9.03 -4.14
CA GLU A 109 10.30 -9.72 -4.91
C GLU A 109 11.43 -8.75 -5.31
N ALA A 110 11.07 -7.57 -5.85
CA ALA A 110 12.04 -6.55 -6.23
C ALA A 110 12.83 -6.02 -5.02
N LEU A 111 12.20 -5.95 -3.84
CA LEU A 111 12.84 -5.48 -2.60
C LEU A 111 13.95 -6.43 -2.12
N GLY A 112 13.93 -7.69 -2.51
CA GLY A 112 14.96 -8.67 -2.13
C GLY A 112 16.38 -8.30 -2.57
N ALA A 113 16.53 -7.41 -3.55
CA ALA A 113 17.83 -6.97 -4.09
C ALA A 113 18.02 -5.43 -4.07
N ASN A 114 17.08 -4.67 -3.51
CA ASN A 114 17.09 -3.21 -3.58
C ASN A 114 16.73 -2.57 -2.24
N ASP A 115 17.28 -1.39 -1.97
CA ASP A 115 17.01 -0.64 -0.73
C ASP A 115 15.58 -0.09 -0.70
N VAL A 116 15.13 0.51 -1.81
CA VAL A 116 13.80 1.08 -1.96
C VAL A 116 13.20 0.70 -3.31
N VAL A 117 11.91 0.30 -3.29
CA VAL A 117 11.15 -0.06 -4.50
C VAL A 117 9.90 0.80 -4.61
N LEU A 118 9.75 1.45 -5.77
CA LEU A 118 8.64 2.33 -6.10
C LEU A 118 7.81 1.68 -7.22
N PRO A 119 6.62 1.13 -6.96
CA PRO A 119 5.72 0.70 -8.01
C PRO A 119 5.21 1.92 -8.78
N CYS A 120 5.16 1.81 -10.09
CA CYS A 120 4.67 2.85 -10.98
C CYS A 120 3.63 2.25 -11.93
N PHE A 121 2.48 2.89 -12.04
CA PHE A 121 1.43 2.54 -12.99
C PHE A 121 1.54 3.42 -14.23
N VAL A 122 1.48 2.80 -15.40
CA VAL A 122 1.40 3.49 -16.69
C VAL A 122 0.05 3.18 -17.29
N ARG A 123 -0.72 4.22 -17.64
CA ARG A 123 -2.00 4.04 -18.32
C ARG A 123 -1.78 3.52 -19.73
N ASP A 124 -2.65 2.63 -20.19
CA ASP A 124 -2.60 2.09 -21.55
C ASP A 124 -2.48 3.20 -22.60
N GLY A 125 -1.51 3.06 -23.50
CA GLY A 125 -1.20 4.03 -24.54
C GLY A 125 -0.41 5.27 -24.08
N ALA A 126 -0.05 5.39 -22.81
CA ALA A 126 0.82 6.46 -22.31
C ALA A 126 2.30 6.02 -22.36
N HIS A 127 3.21 7.00 -22.48
CA HIS A 127 4.65 6.75 -22.37
C HIS A 127 5.06 6.50 -20.92
N GLU A 128 6.15 5.75 -20.71
CA GLU A 128 6.68 5.46 -19.37
C GLU A 128 7.03 6.72 -18.55
N GLU A 129 7.36 7.83 -19.24
CA GLU A 129 7.61 9.13 -18.61
C GLU A 129 6.38 9.69 -17.87
N ALA A 130 5.17 9.25 -18.25
CA ALA A 130 3.92 9.59 -17.59
C ALA A 130 3.55 8.61 -16.45
N ALA A 131 4.49 7.75 -16.02
CA ALA A 131 4.25 6.77 -14.97
C ALA A 131 3.91 7.44 -13.63
N GLN A 132 2.74 7.10 -13.10
CA GLN A 132 2.29 7.55 -11.79
C GLN A 132 2.87 6.64 -10.71
N ARG A 133 3.57 7.21 -9.71
CA ARG A 133 4.05 6.45 -8.56
C ARG A 133 2.86 5.99 -7.71
N GLY A 134 2.83 4.68 -7.44
CA GLY A 134 1.79 4.03 -6.65
C GLY A 134 2.29 3.48 -5.32
N HIS A 135 1.49 2.56 -4.79
CA HIS A 135 1.71 1.82 -3.55
C HIS A 135 1.63 0.31 -3.78
N PRO A 136 2.20 -0.50 -2.83
CA PRO A 136 2.98 -0.10 -1.66
C PRO A 136 4.38 0.39 -2.03
N VAL A 137 4.94 1.29 -1.23
CA VAL A 137 6.37 1.60 -1.33
C VAL A 137 7.15 0.58 -0.51
N GLY A 138 8.11 -0.09 -1.14
CA GLY A 138 8.99 -1.06 -0.49
C GLY A 138 10.22 -0.41 0.12
N PHE A 139 10.56 -0.80 1.36
CA PHE A 139 11.76 -0.37 2.09
C PHE A 139 12.50 -1.59 2.61
N GLY A 140 13.76 -1.78 2.23
CA GLY A 140 14.64 -2.83 2.74
C GLY A 140 15.00 -2.63 4.21
N ALA A 141 15.51 -3.68 4.85
CA ALA A 141 15.92 -3.65 6.26
C ALA A 141 16.96 -2.55 6.56
N VAL A 142 17.77 -2.17 5.58
CA VAL A 142 18.76 -1.08 5.69
C VAL A 142 18.10 0.26 6.04
N CYS A 143 16.84 0.49 5.63
CA CYS A 143 16.09 1.71 5.91
C CYS A 143 15.52 1.78 7.34
N LYS A 144 15.64 0.70 8.15
CA LYS A 144 14.99 0.58 9.48
C LYS A 144 15.21 1.78 10.37
N LYS A 145 16.46 2.21 10.52
CA LYS A 145 16.81 3.32 11.42
C LYS A 145 16.09 4.62 11.03
N ASP A 146 16.06 4.93 9.74
CA ASP A 146 15.49 6.18 9.26
C ASP A 146 13.95 6.12 9.27
N LEU A 147 13.35 4.93 9.03
CA LEU A 147 11.92 4.71 9.19
C LEU A 147 11.45 4.87 10.65
N LEU A 148 12.24 4.38 11.62
CA LEU A 148 11.94 4.55 13.06
C LEU A 148 12.05 6.01 13.52
N ASN A 149 12.83 6.85 12.85
CA ASN A 149 13.02 8.26 13.17
C ASN A 149 12.02 9.18 12.44
N LEU A 150 11.07 8.63 11.67
CA LEU A 150 10.04 9.42 11.00
C LEU A 150 9.09 10.06 12.00
N SER A 151 8.65 11.28 11.69
CA SER A 151 7.62 12.00 12.45
C SER A 151 6.85 12.97 11.54
N GLY A 152 5.65 13.37 12.00
CA GLY A 152 4.82 14.36 11.31
C GLY A 152 4.24 13.87 9.98
N ASN A 153 3.81 14.82 9.14
CA ASN A 153 2.94 14.54 7.97
C ASN A 153 3.67 14.16 6.68
N LYS A 154 4.99 14.29 6.60
CA LYS A 154 5.74 14.08 5.35
C LYS A 154 5.90 12.61 4.93
N GLY A 155 5.45 11.68 5.76
CA GLY A 155 5.62 10.25 5.51
C GLY A 155 7.10 9.87 5.31
N ALA A 156 7.37 8.88 4.44
CA ALA A 156 8.71 8.37 4.17
C ALA A 156 9.42 9.03 2.97
N ALA A 157 8.94 10.19 2.47
CA ALA A 157 9.53 10.83 1.29
C ALA A 157 11.03 11.13 1.46
N GLY A 158 11.46 11.56 2.66
CA GLY A 158 12.87 11.80 2.97
C GLY A 158 13.73 10.53 2.92
N VAL A 159 13.18 9.39 3.38
CA VAL A 159 13.88 8.11 3.34
C VAL A 159 14.08 7.66 1.88
N ILE A 160 13.06 7.81 1.01
CA ILE A 160 13.17 7.47 -0.41
C ILE A 160 14.34 8.19 -1.08
N VAL A 161 14.58 9.47 -0.74
CA VAL A 161 15.66 10.29 -1.32
C VAL A 161 17.04 9.90 -0.77
N SER A 162 17.10 9.34 0.43
CA SER A 162 18.37 8.99 1.11
C SER A 162 18.95 7.64 0.67
N TYR A 163 18.20 6.83 -0.08
CA TYR A 163 18.61 5.49 -0.50
C TYR A 163 18.51 5.30 -2.02
N THR A 164 19.11 4.24 -2.52
CA THR A 164 18.98 3.85 -3.92
C THR A 164 17.57 3.31 -4.16
N ALA A 165 16.75 4.09 -4.87
CA ALA A 165 15.38 3.71 -5.20
C ALA A 165 15.27 3.26 -6.66
N ILE A 166 14.66 2.08 -6.87
CA ILE A 166 14.29 1.62 -8.22
C ILE A 166 12.79 1.82 -8.46
N LYS A 167 12.42 2.03 -9.72
CA LYS A 167 11.04 2.00 -10.20
C LYS A 167 10.75 0.66 -10.85
N ILE A 168 9.59 0.09 -10.55
CA ILE A 168 9.05 -1.09 -11.26
C ILE A 168 7.70 -0.72 -11.86
N ILE A 169 7.46 -1.12 -13.10
CA ILE A 169 6.15 -0.93 -13.73
C ILE A 169 5.21 -2.05 -13.26
N VAL A 170 4.04 -1.67 -12.76
CA VAL A 170 2.98 -2.58 -12.33
C VAL A 170 1.73 -2.33 -13.17
N ASN A 171 1.09 -3.40 -13.65
CA ASN A 171 -0.18 -3.31 -14.38
C ASN A 171 -1.36 -3.38 -13.39
N ASP A 172 -1.40 -2.41 -12.48
CA ASP A 172 -2.43 -2.34 -11.44
C ASP A 172 -2.82 -0.89 -11.16
N VAL A 173 -3.91 -0.45 -11.77
CA VAL A 173 -4.47 0.87 -11.51
C VAL A 173 -4.88 1.05 -10.03
N GLY A 174 -5.16 -0.05 -9.31
CA GLY A 174 -5.46 -0.03 -7.88
C GLY A 174 -4.30 0.46 -7.02
N SER A 175 -3.06 0.39 -7.52
CA SER A 175 -1.87 0.92 -6.83
C SER A 175 -1.84 2.45 -6.72
N VAL A 176 -2.65 3.13 -7.54
CA VAL A 176 -2.77 4.60 -7.63
C VAL A 176 -4.19 5.12 -7.43
N THR A 177 -5.12 4.23 -7.01
CA THR A 177 -6.54 4.57 -6.81
C THR A 177 -6.86 4.55 -5.33
N ASP A 178 -6.59 5.68 -4.66
CA ASP A 178 -6.97 5.94 -3.28
C ASP A 178 -8.39 6.52 -3.18
N VAL A 179 -9.05 6.27 -2.05
CA VAL A 179 -10.38 6.82 -1.74
C VAL A 179 -10.22 7.95 -0.73
N ASP A 180 -10.23 9.19 -1.21
CA ASP A 180 -10.14 10.39 -0.39
C ASP A 180 -11.43 11.20 -0.33
N THR A 181 -12.30 11.04 -1.32
CA THR A 181 -13.60 11.74 -1.47
C THR A 181 -14.70 10.75 -1.83
N VAL A 182 -15.97 11.21 -1.76
CA VAL A 182 -17.13 10.43 -2.23
C VAL A 182 -17.03 10.14 -3.73
N ASP A 183 -16.52 11.09 -4.53
CA ASP A 183 -16.31 10.87 -5.97
C ASP A 183 -15.25 9.80 -6.24
N ASP A 184 -14.20 9.71 -5.42
CA ASP A 184 -13.22 8.64 -5.52
C ASP A 184 -13.85 7.28 -5.24
N LEU A 185 -14.72 7.20 -4.22
CA LEU A 185 -15.46 5.99 -3.90
C LEU A 185 -16.33 5.52 -5.07
N LEU A 186 -17.09 6.43 -5.70
CA LEU A 186 -17.93 6.13 -6.87
C LEU A 186 -17.10 5.66 -8.07
N ARG A 187 -15.94 6.30 -8.30
CA ARG A 187 -14.99 5.85 -9.35
C ARG A 187 -14.46 4.45 -9.05
N ALA A 188 -14.04 4.19 -7.82
CA ALA A 188 -13.57 2.88 -7.39
C ALA A 188 -14.66 1.81 -7.54
N GLU A 189 -15.92 2.12 -7.23
CA GLU A 189 -17.05 1.19 -7.42
C GLU A 189 -17.28 0.85 -8.89
N THR A 190 -17.18 1.84 -9.77
CA THR A 190 -17.28 1.62 -11.22
C THR A 190 -16.18 0.69 -11.71
N MET A 191 -14.92 0.93 -11.26
CA MET A 191 -13.78 0.08 -11.62
C MET A 191 -13.90 -1.34 -11.06
N LEU A 192 -14.45 -1.49 -9.86
CA LEU A 192 -14.66 -2.80 -9.25
C LEU A 192 -15.66 -3.66 -10.05
N LYS A 193 -16.71 -3.04 -10.62
CA LYS A 193 -17.72 -3.71 -11.46
C LYS A 193 -17.19 -4.15 -12.83
N MET A 194 -16.06 -3.60 -13.28
CA MET A 194 -15.42 -3.91 -14.57
C MET A 194 -14.36 -5.03 -14.46
N ARG A 195 -14.04 -5.49 -13.24
CA ARG A 195 -13.10 -6.60 -12.97
C ARG A 195 -13.79 -7.95 -13.01
#